data_f0d401de35660a0ee8795a8eba7adce6
#
_entry.id   f0d401de35660a0ee8795a8eba7adce6
#
_cell.length_a   1.000
_cell.length_b   1.000
_cell.length_c   1.000
_cell.angle_alpha   90.00
_cell.angle_beta   90.00
_cell.angle_gamma   90.00
#
_symmetry.space_group_name_H-M   'P 1'
#
loop_
_entity.id
_entity.type
_entity.pdbx_description
1 polymer ?
#
loop_
_entity_poly.entity_id
_entity_poly.type
_entity_poly.pdbx_seq_one_letter_code
_entity_poly.pdbx_strand_id
1 'polypeptide(L)'
;MLPFNLPELEVSGLALVTAIDDCPPIADGEGSVVTARFVTREVHVVASVDVLGADGTVETITGTTIHPVWSVDRQEWVPLAELADGETLQGLDGLAVVLSVALSRVSQPVYNIEVHGEHVYQVGELGVVVHNTYPIHMHHSIPLAIQRRLAANGNPAALSRNVIGRPGLPNRIPLPASIHRSVHGGTGYLSKGGIGGGHYNNLFDQLILRNGGYRVIPEADILRIRDILVDWFAL
;
A
#
# COMPACT_ATOMS: atom_id res chain seq x y z
N MET A 1 11.77 -26.64 0.77
CA MET A 1 10.60 -25.78 0.98
C MET A 1 11.08 -24.44 1.53
N LEU A 2 10.64 -23.34 0.96
CA LEU A 2 10.98 -21.99 1.41
C LEU A 2 9.74 -21.34 2.03
N PRO A 3 9.88 -20.58 3.13
CA PRO A 3 8.82 -19.71 3.59
C PRO A 3 8.54 -18.66 2.50
N PHE A 4 7.28 -18.52 2.13
CA PHE A 4 6.85 -17.66 1.06
C PHE A 4 5.73 -16.77 1.59
N ASN A 5 5.87 -15.47 1.43
CA ASN A 5 4.87 -14.51 1.85
C ASN A 5 4.77 -13.42 0.78
N LEU A 6 3.66 -13.41 0.07
CA LEU A 6 3.29 -12.36 -0.90
C LEU A 6 1.97 -11.73 -0.42
N PRO A 7 2.04 -10.73 0.46
CA PRO A 7 0.87 -10.06 1.01
C PRO A 7 -0.03 -9.47 -0.07
N GLU A 8 0.56 -9.01 -1.16
CA GLU A 8 -0.13 -8.44 -2.32
C GLU A 8 -1.03 -9.43 -3.07
N LEU A 9 -0.76 -10.72 -2.92
CA LEU A 9 -1.57 -11.79 -3.48
C LEU A 9 -2.34 -12.58 -2.41
N GLU A 10 -2.29 -12.12 -1.15
CA GLU A 10 -2.84 -12.82 0.03
C GLU A 10 -2.35 -14.27 0.16
N VAL A 11 -1.13 -14.53 -0.34
CA VAL A 11 -0.51 -15.87 -0.32
C VAL A 11 0.59 -15.91 0.73
N SER A 12 0.41 -16.75 1.73
CA SER A 12 1.47 -17.06 2.71
C SER A 12 1.55 -18.56 2.96
N GLY A 13 2.74 -19.07 3.20
CA GLY A 13 2.93 -20.50 3.48
C GLY A 13 4.31 -21.02 3.11
N LEU A 14 4.37 -22.31 2.84
CA LEU A 14 5.59 -22.99 2.39
C LEU A 14 5.53 -23.23 0.88
N ALA A 15 6.45 -22.63 0.14
CA ALA A 15 6.61 -22.89 -1.28
C ALA A 15 7.51 -24.09 -1.52
N LEU A 16 7.10 -24.98 -2.44
CA LEU A 16 7.94 -26.05 -2.93
C LEU A 16 8.82 -25.52 -4.05
N VAL A 17 10.14 -25.54 -3.86
CA VAL A 17 11.09 -25.33 -4.95
C VAL A 17 11.07 -26.58 -5.83
N THR A 18 10.65 -26.46 -7.07
CA THR A 18 10.54 -27.56 -8.02
C THR A 18 11.80 -27.78 -8.86
N ALA A 19 12.56 -26.71 -9.10
CA ALA A 19 13.84 -26.73 -9.78
C ALA A 19 14.71 -25.56 -9.36
N ILE A 20 16.01 -25.71 -9.48
CA ILE A 20 17.01 -24.65 -9.42
C ILE A 20 17.89 -24.86 -10.64
N ASP A 21 17.79 -23.95 -11.57
CA ASP A 21 18.52 -24.01 -12.84
C ASP A 21 19.51 -22.82 -12.89
N ASP A 22 20.51 -22.97 -13.79
CA ASP A 22 21.44 -21.86 -14.04
C ASP A 22 20.67 -20.65 -14.63
N CYS A 23 21.07 -19.45 -14.23
CA CYS A 23 20.51 -18.24 -14.82
C CYS A 23 20.88 -18.16 -16.30
N PRO A 24 19.91 -18.05 -17.22
CA PRO A 24 20.22 -17.84 -18.61
C PRO A 24 21.04 -16.55 -18.80
N PRO A 25 21.92 -16.48 -19.83
CA PRO A 25 22.64 -15.26 -20.12
C PRO A 25 21.66 -14.09 -20.34
N ILE A 26 21.85 -13.01 -19.59
CA ILE A 26 21.10 -11.78 -19.79
C ILE A 26 21.84 -10.98 -20.85
N ALA A 27 21.17 -10.66 -21.95
CA ALA A 27 21.76 -9.85 -23.01
C ALA A 27 22.03 -8.43 -22.51
N ASP A 28 23.19 -7.89 -22.87
CA ASP A 28 23.47 -6.47 -22.67
C ASP A 28 22.48 -5.64 -23.48
N GLY A 29 21.95 -4.56 -22.89
CA GLY A 29 20.98 -3.69 -23.57
C GLY A 29 20.56 -2.53 -22.68
N GLU A 30 19.83 -1.60 -23.28
CA GLU A 30 19.15 -0.54 -22.55
C GLU A 30 17.81 -1.07 -22.01
N GLY A 31 17.50 -0.74 -20.76
CA GLY A 31 16.26 -1.12 -20.09
C GLY A 31 16.47 -1.98 -18.85
N SER A 32 15.37 -2.31 -18.18
CA SER A 32 15.36 -3.04 -16.93
C SER A 32 15.12 -4.54 -17.15
N VAL A 33 15.75 -5.35 -16.31
CA VAL A 33 15.67 -6.81 -16.43
C VAL A 33 14.40 -7.33 -15.77
N VAL A 34 13.62 -8.14 -16.47
CA VAL A 34 12.52 -8.92 -15.89
C VAL A 34 13.12 -10.15 -15.20
N THR A 35 13.06 -10.17 -13.87
CA THR A 35 13.67 -11.22 -13.03
C THR A 35 12.70 -12.32 -12.63
N ALA A 36 11.38 -12.07 -12.69
CA ALA A 36 10.39 -13.09 -12.41
C ALA A 36 9.09 -12.86 -13.18
N ARG A 37 8.36 -13.96 -13.38
CA ARG A 37 6.99 -13.97 -13.85
C ARG A 37 6.13 -14.76 -12.86
N PHE A 38 5.08 -14.15 -12.36
CA PHE A 38 4.12 -14.78 -11.46
C PHE A 38 2.86 -15.15 -12.23
N VAL A 39 2.29 -16.30 -11.90
CA VAL A 39 1.02 -16.75 -12.43
C VAL A 39 0.15 -17.19 -11.25
N THR A 40 -0.90 -16.45 -10.97
CA THR A 40 -1.97 -16.90 -10.10
C THR A 40 -2.96 -17.65 -10.97
N ARG A 41 -3.07 -18.96 -10.79
CA ARG A 41 -3.81 -19.84 -11.70
C ARG A 41 -5.30 -19.59 -11.71
N GLU A 42 -5.84 -19.09 -10.60
CA GLU A 42 -7.26 -18.82 -10.48
C GLU A 42 -7.48 -17.62 -9.55
N VAL A 43 -8.20 -16.64 -10.05
CA VAL A 43 -8.77 -15.54 -9.27
C VAL A 43 -10.29 -15.54 -9.46
N HIS A 44 -11.03 -15.15 -8.43
CA HIS A 44 -12.49 -15.19 -8.44
C HIS A 44 -13.13 -13.82 -8.70
N VAL A 45 -12.34 -12.75 -8.58
CA VAL A 45 -12.79 -11.39 -8.87
C VAL A 45 -11.65 -10.64 -9.57
N VAL A 46 -12.00 -9.93 -10.63
CA VAL A 46 -11.13 -8.98 -11.32
C VAL A 46 -11.78 -7.61 -11.36
N ALA A 47 -10.94 -6.57 -11.44
CA ALA A 47 -11.36 -5.22 -11.81
C ALA A 47 -11.02 -5.00 -13.29
N SER A 48 -11.96 -4.43 -14.03
CA SER A 48 -11.77 -3.93 -15.39
C SER A 48 -12.00 -2.43 -15.39
N VAL A 49 -11.02 -1.70 -15.92
CA VAL A 49 -11.03 -0.25 -15.97
C VAL A 49 -10.94 0.18 -17.41
N ASP A 50 -11.94 0.93 -17.89
CA ASP A 50 -11.89 1.55 -19.18
C ASP A 50 -11.14 2.89 -19.05
N VAL A 51 -10.13 3.08 -19.87
CA VAL A 51 -9.29 4.28 -19.86
C VAL A 51 -9.28 4.94 -21.25
N LEU A 52 -9.30 6.27 -21.27
CA LEU A 52 -9.24 7.10 -22.46
C LEU A 52 -7.86 7.75 -22.56
N GLY A 53 -7.13 7.44 -23.61
CA GLY A 53 -5.85 8.09 -23.93
C GLY A 53 -6.01 9.50 -24.48
N ALA A 54 -4.95 10.26 -24.48
CA ALA A 54 -4.91 11.63 -25.01
C ALA A 54 -5.20 11.70 -26.52
N ASP A 55 -4.98 10.62 -27.25
CA ASP A 55 -5.27 10.48 -28.68
C ASP A 55 -6.72 10.07 -28.97
N GLY A 56 -7.54 9.87 -27.95
CA GLY A 56 -8.93 9.41 -28.04
C GLY A 56 -9.09 7.88 -28.08
N THR A 57 -8.02 7.11 -27.97
CA THR A 57 -8.06 5.65 -27.86
C THR A 57 -8.70 5.24 -26.52
N VAL A 58 -9.62 4.29 -26.57
CA VAL A 58 -10.21 3.69 -25.37
C VAL A 58 -9.69 2.25 -25.23
N GLU A 59 -9.17 1.94 -24.08
CA GLU A 59 -8.66 0.63 -23.75
C GLU A 59 -9.22 0.12 -22.42
N THR A 60 -9.43 -1.20 -22.31
CA THR A 60 -9.85 -1.85 -21.05
C THR A 60 -8.66 -2.56 -20.42
N ILE A 61 -8.25 -2.13 -19.24
CA ILE A 61 -7.23 -2.79 -18.42
C ILE A 61 -7.93 -3.69 -17.42
N THR A 62 -7.58 -4.99 -17.42
CA THR A 62 -8.15 -5.97 -16.49
C THR A 62 -7.05 -6.58 -15.62
N GLY A 63 -7.27 -6.60 -14.32
CA GLY A 63 -6.32 -7.14 -13.35
C GLY A 63 -6.97 -7.55 -12.03
N THR A 64 -6.14 -7.95 -11.08
CA THR A 64 -6.61 -8.16 -9.71
C THR A 64 -7.15 -6.85 -9.13
N THR A 65 -8.14 -6.94 -8.26
CA THR A 65 -8.77 -5.76 -7.64
C THR A 65 -7.78 -4.87 -6.91
N ILE A 66 -6.72 -5.47 -6.40
CA ILE A 66 -5.69 -4.81 -5.60
C ILE A 66 -4.46 -4.36 -6.42
N HIS A 67 -4.40 -4.62 -7.74
CA HIS A 67 -3.22 -4.27 -8.54
C HIS A 67 -2.99 -2.76 -8.54
N PRO A 68 -1.77 -2.29 -8.16
CA PRO A 68 -1.52 -0.85 -7.99
C PRO A 68 -1.29 -0.15 -9.33
N VAL A 69 -2.00 0.95 -9.55
CA VAL A 69 -1.87 1.84 -10.69
C VAL A 69 -1.47 3.22 -10.20
N TRP A 70 -0.59 3.93 -10.93
CA TRP A 70 -0.19 5.27 -10.55
C TRP A 70 -1.28 6.29 -10.88
N SER A 71 -1.86 6.88 -9.85
CA SER A 71 -2.79 8.01 -9.96
C SER A 71 -2.02 9.34 -9.95
N VAL A 72 -2.16 10.11 -11.01
CA VAL A 72 -1.56 11.44 -11.11
C VAL A 72 -2.30 12.43 -10.21
N ASP A 73 -3.61 12.30 -10.09
CA ASP A 73 -4.42 13.20 -9.25
C ASP A 73 -4.12 13.02 -7.75
N ARG A 74 -3.91 11.77 -7.32
CA ARG A 74 -3.62 11.45 -5.91
C ARG A 74 -2.13 11.45 -5.58
N GLN A 75 -1.25 11.40 -6.60
CA GLN A 75 0.20 11.24 -6.45
C GLN A 75 0.54 10.00 -5.59
N GLU A 76 -0.19 8.90 -5.82
CA GLU A 76 -0.01 7.64 -5.10
C GLU A 76 -0.39 6.43 -5.95
N TRP A 77 0.05 5.25 -5.50
CA TRP A 77 -0.37 3.96 -6.05
C TRP A 77 -1.77 3.63 -5.54
N VAL A 78 -2.72 3.45 -6.46
CA VAL A 78 -4.13 3.18 -6.17
C VAL A 78 -4.47 1.77 -6.64
N PRO A 79 -5.15 0.93 -5.83
CA PRO A 79 -5.69 -0.33 -6.30
C PRO A 79 -6.60 -0.15 -7.51
N LEU A 80 -6.50 -1.03 -8.49
CA LEU A 80 -7.30 -0.96 -9.72
C LEU A 80 -8.80 -0.82 -9.45
N ALA A 81 -9.30 -1.52 -8.42
CA ALA A 81 -10.71 -1.45 -8.02
C ALA A 81 -11.11 -0.17 -7.26
N GLU A 82 -10.16 0.64 -6.83
CA GLU A 82 -10.38 1.86 -6.04
C GLU A 82 -10.23 3.14 -6.88
N LEU A 83 -9.94 3.01 -8.18
CA LEU A 83 -9.92 4.14 -9.11
C LEU A 83 -11.33 4.72 -9.23
N ALA A 84 -11.40 6.01 -9.48
CA ALA A 84 -12.65 6.74 -9.66
C ALA A 84 -12.83 7.18 -11.12
N ASP A 85 -14.08 7.28 -11.55
CA ASP A 85 -14.41 7.86 -12.86
C ASP A 85 -13.86 9.28 -12.94
N GLY A 86 -13.19 9.59 -14.05
CA GLY A 86 -12.50 10.86 -14.28
C GLY A 86 -11.10 10.98 -13.68
N GLU A 87 -10.62 9.97 -12.96
CA GLU A 87 -9.27 9.97 -12.37
C GLU A 87 -8.20 9.88 -13.45
N THR A 88 -7.13 10.67 -13.28
CA THR A 88 -6.02 10.75 -14.22
C THR A 88 -4.91 9.78 -13.86
N LEU A 89 -4.51 8.96 -14.83
CA LEU A 89 -3.43 7.98 -14.73
C LEU A 89 -2.23 8.38 -15.59
N GLN A 90 -1.04 7.91 -15.23
CA GLN A 90 0.15 8.05 -16.05
C GLN A 90 0.18 6.96 -17.13
N GLY A 91 0.23 7.36 -18.38
CA GLY A 91 0.47 6.48 -19.52
C GLY A 91 1.86 6.72 -20.15
N LEU A 92 2.19 5.94 -21.21
CA LEU A 92 3.47 6.01 -21.93
C LEU A 92 3.62 7.35 -22.66
N ASP A 93 2.63 7.71 -23.47
CA ASP A 93 2.66 8.88 -24.34
C ASP A 93 1.86 10.06 -23.77
N GLY A 94 1.60 10.06 -22.47
CA GLY A 94 0.85 11.12 -21.81
C GLY A 94 -0.11 10.61 -20.74
N LEU A 95 -1.15 11.40 -20.49
CA LEU A 95 -2.13 11.08 -19.46
C LEU A 95 -3.28 10.27 -20.05
N ALA A 96 -3.80 9.32 -19.25
CA ALA A 96 -5.03 8.60 -19.55
C ALA A 96 -6.08 8.90 -18.47
N VAL A 97 -7.35 8.92 -18.85
CA VAL A 97 -8.46 9.23 -17.94
C VAL A 97 -9.34 7.99 -17.74
N VAL A 98 -9.63 7.66 -16.50
CA VAL A 98 -10.55 6.56 -16.14
C VAL A 98 -11.97 6.94 -16.58
N LEU A 99 -12.58 6.10 -17.41
CA LEU A 99 -13.97 6.26 -17.84
C LEU A 99 -14.92 5.49 -16.93
N SER A 100 -14.55 4.25 -16.55
CA SER A 100 -15.37 3.41 -15.70
C SER A 100 -14.52 2.36 -14.98
N VAL A 101 -15.01 1.89 -13.84
CA VAL A 101 -14.45 0.76 -13.09
C VAL A 101 -15.53 -0.27 -12.85
N ALA A 102 -15.29 -1.51 -13.27
CA ALA A 102 -16.23 -2.60 -13.11
C ALA A 102 -15.57 -3.79 -12.39
N LEU A 103 -16.30 -4.42 -11.45
CA LEU A 103 -15.88 -5.65 -10.81
C LEU A 103 -16.64 -6.83 -11.40
N SER A 104 -15.92 -7.88 -11.80
CA SER A 104 -16.49 -9.07 -12.41
C SER A 104 -16.08 -10.32 -11.65
N ARG A 105 -17.05 -11.21 -11.42
CA ARG A 105 -16.76 -12.57 -10.95
C ARG A 105 -16.29 -13.41 -12.12
N VAL A 106 -15.14 -14.03 -11.94
CA VAL A 106 -14.47 -14.84 -12.98
C VAL A 106 -13.86 -16.10 -12.38
N SER A 107 -13.37 -16.97 -13.22
CA SER A 107 -12.43 -18.04 -12.86
C SER A 107 -11.38 -18.06 -13.96
N GLN A 108 -10.31 -17.30 -13.76
CA GLN A 108 -9.27 -17.14 -14.78
C GLN A 108 -7.90 -16.92 -14.14
N PRO A 109 -6.81 -17.22 -14.86
CA PRO A 109 -5.46 -16.87 -14.40
C PRO A 109 -5.19 -15.36 -14.56
N VAL A 110 -4.34 -14.85 -13.68
CA VAL A 110 -3.73 -13.52 -13.81
C VAL A 110 -2.20 -13.62 -13.78
N TYR A 111 -1.56 -12.64 -14.36
CA TYR A 111 -0.12 -12.61 -14.59
C TYR A 111 0.45 -11.33 -13.99
N ASN A 112 1.69 -11.45 -13.47
CA ASN A 112 2.48 -10.32 -13.01
C ASN A 112 3.96 -10.55 -13.36
N ILE A 113 4.73 -9.49 -13.47
CA ILE A 113 6.18 -9.55 -13.71
C ILE A 113 6.94 -8.79 -12.65
N GLU A 114 8.15 -9.24 -12.36
CA GLU A 114 9.10 -8.53 -11.52
C GLU A 114 10.12 -7.84 -12.39
N VAL A 115 10.25 -6.53 -12.24
CA VAL A 115 11.27 -5.71 -12.91
C VAL A 115 12.33 -5.33 -11.89
N HIS A 116 13.56 -5.74 -12.12
CA HIS A 116 14.66 -5.59 -11.18
C HIS A 116 14.90 -4.12 -10.81
N GLY A 117 14.83 -3.84 -9.50
CA GLY A 117 15.15 -2.54 -8.92
C GLY A 117 14.06 -1.47 -9.05
N GLU A 118 13.21 -1.53 -10.07
CA GLU A 118 12.18 -0.52 -10.34
C GLU A 118 10.80 -0.94 -9.82
N HIS A 119 10.48 -2.24 -9.94
CA HIS A 119 9.18 -2.82 -9.55
C HIS A 119 7.98 -2.19 -10.28
N VAL A 120 8.23 -1.45 -11.36
CA VAL A 120 7.26 -0.69 -12.14
C VAL A 120 7.32 -1.13 -13.59
N TYR A 121 6.18 -1.25 -14.25
CA TYR A 121 6.09 -1.51 -15.66
C TYR A 121 4.81 -0.89 -16.24
N GLN A 122 4.66 -0.97 -17.54
CA GLN A 122 3.53 -0.41 -18.26
C GLN A 122 2.66 -1.54 -18.82
N VAL A 123 1.35 -1.33 -18.79
CA VAL A 123 0.36 -2.29 -19.32
C VAL A 123 -0.54 -1.66 -20.35
N GLY A 124 -0.98 -2.46 -21.30
CA GLY A 124 -1.85 -2.04 -22.38
C GLY A 124 -1.18 -1.23 -23.48
N GLU A 125 -1.93 -0.83 -24.48
CA GLU A 125 -1.46 0.00 -25.58
C GLU A 125 -1.17 1.45 -25.14
N LEU A 126 -1.97 1.95 -24.20
CA LEU A 126 -1.76 3.27 -23.59
C LEU A 126 -0.57 3.31 -22.62
N GLY A 127 0.00 2.14 -22.30
CA GLY A 127 1.16 2.03 -21.42
C GLY A 127 0.91 2.58 -20.03
N VAL A 128 -0.25 2.26 -19.43
CA VAL A 128 -0.58 2.71 -18.08
C VAL A 128 0.42 2.14 -17.07
N VAL A 129 0.96 3.01 -16.23
CA VAL A 129 2.01 2.67 -15.27
C VAL A 129 1.42 1.91 -14.08
N VAL A 130 1.94 0.72 -13.86
CA VAL A 130 1.54 -0.18 -12.77
C VAL A 130 2.76 -0.62 -11.95
N HIS A 131 2.51 -1.12 -10.74
CA HIS A 131 3.54 -1.60 -9.84
C HIS A 131 3.32 -3.09 -9.56
N ASN A 132 4.39 -3.90 -9.57
CA ASN A 132 4.28 -5.34 -9.35
C ASN A 132 4.11 -5.73 -7.89
N THR A 133 4.44 -4.83 -6.97
CA THR A 133 4.23 -5.01 -5.53
C THR A 133 3.39 -3.85 -4.99
N TYR A 134 2.62 -4.10 -3.94
CA TYR A 134 2.01 -3.00 -3.19
C TYR A 134 3.12 -2.15 -2.57
N PRO A 135 3.08 -0.83 -2.74
CA PRO A 135 3.99 0.03 -2.02
C PRO A 135 3.86 -0.22 -0.53
N ILE A 136 4.96 -0.56 0.09
CA ILE A 136 5.01 -0.68 1.55
C ILE A 136 5.01 0.72 2.13
N HIS A 137 3.93 1.09 2.78
CA HIS A 137 3.85 2.31 3.54
C HIS A 137 4.44 2.09 4.93
N MET A 138 5.27 3.03 5.36
CA MET A 138 5.80 2.98 6.73
C MET A 138 4.76 3.59 7.68
N HIS A 139 3.91 2.72 8.22
CA HIS A 139 2.93 3.11 9.24
C HIS A 139 3.62 3.54 10.53
N HIS A 140 3.20 4.66 11.10
CA HIS A 140 3.65 5.07 12.43
C HIS A 140 2.77 4.40 13.48
N SER A 141 3.30 3.38 14.14
CA SER A 141 2.58 2.67 15.22
C SER A 141 2.20 3.59 16.39
N ILE A 142 2.95 4.67 16.60
CA ILE A 142 2.50 5.83 17.37
C ILE A 142 2.30 6.98 16.37
N PRO A 143 1.05 7.41 16.10
CA PRO A 143 0.76 8.38 15.05
C PRO A 143 1.50 9.71 15.21
N LEU A 144 1.90 10.33 14.10
CA LEU A 144 2.56 11.64 14.11
C LEU A 144 1.72 12.72 14.82
N ALA A 145 0.40 12.65 14.71
CA ALA A 145 -0.51 13.55 15.41
C ALA A 145 -0.39 13.41 16.95
N ILE A 146 -0.23 12.18 17.44
CA ILE A 146 0.01 11.87 18.85
C ILE A 146 1.36 12.44 19.29
N GLN A 147 2.43 12.18 18.52
CA GLN A 147 3.78 12.69 18.81
C GLN A 147 3.79 14.23 18.90
N ARG A 148 3.13 14.91 17.96
CA ARG A 148 2.99 16.38 17.97
C ARG A 148 2.24 16.88 19.20
N ARG A 149 1.17 16.21 19.62
CA ARG A 149 0.43 16.57 20.83
C ARG A 149 1.23 16.34 22.11
N LEU A 150 1.98 15.25 22.21
CA LEU A 150 2.91 15.03 23.33
C LEU A 150 3.93 16.16 23.43
N ALA A 151 4.55 16.53 22.32
CA ALA A 151 5.52 17.63 22.26
C ALA A 151 4.88 18.99 22.65
N ALA A 152 3.71 19.29 22.10
CA ALA A 152 2.99 20.53 22.41
C ALA A 152 2.56 20.65 23.89
N ASN A 153 2.42 19.51 24.57
CA ASN A 153 2.10 19.46 26.01
C ASN A 153 3.33 19.31 26.91
N GLY A 154 4.55 19.39 26.32
CA GLY A 154 5.81 19.31 27.08
C GLY A 154 6.07 17.92 27.66
N ASN A 155 5.48 16.87 27.13
CA ASN A 155 5.72 15.51 27.60
C ASN A 155 7.11 15.02 27.15
N PRO A 156 7.98 14.57 28.08
CA PRO A 156 9.33 14.12 27.74
C PRO A 156 9.34 12.89 26.81
N ALA A 157 8.30 12.07 26.81
CA ALA A 157 8.16 10.93 25.89
C ALA A 157 8.18 11.36 24.40
N ALA A 158 7.84 12.60 24.08
CA ALA A 158 7.94 13.14 22.73
C ALA A 158 9.36 13.15 22.15
N LEU A 159 10.38 13.03 23.00
CA LEU A 159 11.81 12.99 22.61
C LEU A 159 12.36 11.55 22.60
N SER A 160 11.56 10.57 23.04
CA SER A 160 11.99 9.17 23.11
C SER A 160 12.15 8.56 21.73
N ARG A 161 13.22 7.80 21.53
CA ARG A 161 13.47 7.02 20.31
C ARG A 161 12.39 5.98 20.04
N ASN A 162 11.69 5.50 21.07
CA ASN A 162 10.60 4.54 20.95
C ASN A 162 9.28 5.18 20.50
N VAL A 163 9.15 6.49 20.65
CA VAL A 163 7.96 7.27 20.30
C VAL A 163 8.13 7.99 18.96
N ILE A 164 9.35 8.43 18.64
CA ILE A 164 9.63 9.18 17.41
C ILE A 164 9.56 8.28 16.18
N GLY A 165 8.82 8.70 15.16
CA GLY A 165 8.66 7.99 13.89
C GLY A 165 9.71 8.38 12.85
N ARG A 166 11.01 8.17 13.12
CA ARG A 166 12.08 8.38 12.14
C ARG A 166 12.50 7.07 11.45
N PRO A 167 13.06 7.11 10.23
CA PRO A 167 13.61 5.93 9.59
C PRO A 167 14.59 5.18 10.51
N GLY A 168 14.48 3.84 10.55
CA GLY A 168 15.33 2.98 11.38
C GLY A 168 14.98 2.94 12.86
N LEU A 169 13.87 3.57 13.30
CA LEU A 169 13.40 3.51 14.68
C LEU A 169 12.17 2.57 14.82
N PRO A 170 11.93 2.02 16.02
CA PRO A 170 10.91 0.99 16.25
C PRO A 170 9.47 1.45 16.07
N ASN A 171 9.21 2.77 16.04
CA ASN A 171 7.86 3.30 15.81
C ASN A 171 7.45 3.34 14.34
N ARG A 172 7.96 2.44 13.51
CA ARG A 172 7.56 2.36 12.10
C ARG A 172 7.39 0.89 11.71
N ILE A 173 6.20 0.56 11.24
CA ILE A 173 5.82 -0.78 10.78
C ILE A 173 5.63 -0.72 9.26
N PRO A 174 6.30 -1.57 8.48
CA PRO A 174 6.03 -1.68 7.06
C PRO A 174 4.67 -2.36 6.86
N LEU A 175 3.75 -1.69 6.20
CA LEU A 175 2.42 -2.23 5.87
C LEU A 175 2.15 -2.11 4.38
N PRO A 176 1.51 -3.11 3.77
CA PRO A 176 0.90 -2.94 2.45
C PRO A 176 -0.02 -1.71 2.44
N ALA A 177 -0.02 -0.95 1.34
CA ALA A 177 -0.79 0.29 1.26
C ALA A 177 -2.29 0.09 1.51
N SER A 178 -2.83 -1.06 1.09
CA SER A 178 -4.23 -1.45 1.35
C SER A 178 -4.52 -1.58 2.85
N ILE A 179 -3.66 -2.29 3.58
CA ILE A 179 -3.78 -2.44 5.04
C ILE A 179 -3.59 -1.09 5.72
N HIS A 180 -2.59 -0.31 5.28
CA HIS A 180 -2.37 1.03 5.81
C HIS A 180 -3.59 1.93 5.66
N ARG A 181 -4.29 1.87 4.51
CA ARG A 181 -5.54 2.60 4.30
C ARG A 181 -6.68 2.10 5.18
N SER A 182 -6.85 0.78 5.33
CA SER A 182 -7.92 0.21 6.17
C SER A 182 -7.77 0.62 7.63
N VAL A 183 -6.55 0.65 8.14
CA VAL A 183 -6.20 1.12 9.48
C VAL A 183 -6.63 2.57 9.71
N HIS A 184 -6.55 3.40 8.67
CA HIS A 184 -6.99 4.79 8.71
C HIS A 184 -8.45 5.01 8.33
N GLY A 185 -9.23 3.98 8.03
CA GLY A 185 -10.67 4.06 7.77
C GLY A 185 -11.04 4.37 6.32
N GLY A 186 -10.25 3.87 5.33
CA GLY A 186 -10.58 3.99 3.90
C GLY A 186 -10.08 5.27 3.23
N THR A 187 -10.76 5.73 2.19
CA THR A 187 -10.34 6.79 1.26
C THR A 187 -10.17 8.19 1.86
N GLY A 188 -10.43 8.39 3.14
CA GLY A 188 -10.28 9.68 3.81
C GLY A 188 -9.14 9.68 4.80
N TYR A 189 -8.01 10.27 4.48
CA TYR A 189 -6.97 10.63 5.46
C TYR A 189 -7.47 11.60 6.54
N LEU A 190 -8.64 12.14 6.36
CA LEU A 190 -9.28 13.11 7.24
C LEU A 190 -10.64 12.58 7.68
N SER A 191 -10.69 11.88 8.82
CA SER A 191 -11.96 11.71 9.50
C SER A 191 -12.47 13.09 9.92
N LYS A 192 -13.71 13.42 9.59
CA LYS A 192 -14.38 14.62 10.11
C LYS A 192 -14.50 14.46 11.64
N GLY A 193 -13.68 15.20 12.37
CA GLY A 193 -13.61 15.13 13.84
C GLY A 193 -12.40 14.31 14.35
N GLY A 194 -11.87 14.67 15.51
CA GLY A 194 -10.70 14.05 16.11
C GLY A 194 -9.36 14.64 15.63
N ILE A 195 -8.29 13.88 15.79
CA ILE A 195 -6.92 14.34 15.50
C ILE A 195 -6.50 14.15 14.04
N GLY A 196 -7.39 13.66 13.19
CA GLY A 196 -7.08 13.27 11.80
C GLY A 196 -6.37 11.91 11.70
N GLY A 197 -6.31 11.36 10.50
CA GLY A 197 -5.66 10.06 10.25
C GLY A 197 -6.51 8.83 10.60
N GLY A 198 -7.84 9.01 10.70
CA GLY A 198 -8.80 7.91 10.77
C GLY A 198 -8.96 7.22 12.12
N HIS A 199 -9.44 5.99 12.05
CA HIS A 199 -9.90 5.25 13.23
C HIS A 199 -8.78 4.92 14.22
N TYR A 200 -7.64 4.45 13.73
CA TYR A 200 -6.47 4.13 14.53
C TYR A 200 -6.00 5.33 15.38
N ASN A 201 -5.82 6.49 14.74
CA ASN A 201 -5.36 7.70 15.41
C ASN A 201 -6.36 8.17 16.48
N ASN A 202 -7.66 8.10 16.19
CA ASN A 202 -8.71 8.50 17.12
C ASN A 202 -8.79 7.58 18.34
N LEU A 203 -8.63 6.27 18.16
CA LEU A 203 -8.56 5.33 19.27
C LEU A 203 -7.33 5.59 20.14
N PHE A 204 -6.16 5.82 19.51
CA PHE A 204 -4.93 6.15 20.22
C PHE A 204 -5.12 7.41 21.09
N ASP A 205 -5.68 8.47 20.51
CA ASP A 205 -6.01 9.72 21.21
C ASP A 205 -6.91 9.49 22.44
N GLN A 206 -8.01 8.76 22.25
CA GLN A 206 -8.94 8.44 23.34
C GLN A 206 -8.27 7.66 24.46
N LEU A 207 -7.40 6.70 24.14
CA LEU A 207 -6.68 5.90 25.12
C LEU A 207 -5.67 6.75 25.90
N ILE A 208 -4.98 7.70 25.27
CA ILE A 208 -4.10 8.67 25.95
C ILE A 208 -4.92 9.53 26.93
N LEU A 209 -6.06 10.07 26.47
CA LEU A 209 -6.91 10.91 27.31
C LEU A 209 -7.44 10.15 28.54
N ARG A 210 -7.80 8.89 28.39
CA ARG A 210 -8.24 8.01 29.49
C ARG A 210 -7.13 7.65 30.48
N ASN A 211 -5.87 7.69 30.04
CA ASN A 211 -4.69 7.38 30.86
C ASN A 211 -3.96 8.62 31.37
N GLY A 212 -4.69 9.70 31.65
CA GLY A 212 -4.16 10.91 32.29
C GLY A 212 -3.86 12.07 31.34
N GLY A 213 -3.95 11.83 30.02
CA GLY A 213 -3.79 12.87 28.99
C GLY A 213 -2.32 13.15 28.63
N TYR A 214 -2.16 13.96 27.61
CA TYR A 214 -0.88 14.19 26.91
C TYR A 214 0.24 14.75 27.77
N ARG A 215 -0.08 15.50 28.82
CA ARG A 215 0.93 16.17 29.65
C ARG A 215 1.65 15.20 30.58
N VAL A 216 0.96 14.20 31.10
CA VAL A 216 1.43 13.38 32.22
C VAL A 216 1.58 11.89 31.89
N ILE A 217 1.03 11.42 30.77
CA ILE A 217 1.11 10.00 30.42
C ILE A 217 2.56 9.53 30.34
N PRO A 218 2.94 8.46 31.05
CA PRO A 218 4.28 7.88 30.98
C PRO A 218 4.55 7.24 29.60
N GLU A 219 5.81 7.20 29.17
CA GLU A 219 6.23 6.51 27.94
C GLU A 219 5.78 5.05 27.94
N ALA A 220 5.91 4.34 29.06
CA ALA A 220 5.52 2.94 29.19
C ALA A 220 4.03 2.71 28.85
N ASP A 221 3.15 3.63 29.25
CA ASP A 221 1.73 3.53 28.92
C ASP A 221 1.44 3.88 27.45
N ILE A 222 2.20 4.81 26.85
CA ILE A 222 2.12 5.11 25.42
C ILE A 222 2.50 3.87 24.60
N LEU A 223 3.59 3.19 24.99
CA LEU A 223 4.05 1.97 24.31
C LEU A 223 3.04 0.83 24.50
N ARG A 224 2.46 0.68 25.68
CA ARG A 224 1.39 -0.30 25.92
C ARG A 224 0.15 -0.04 25.07
N ILE A 225 -0.26 1.22 24.91
CA ILE A 225 -1.37 1.60 24.02
C ILE A 225 -1.03 1.24 22.57
N ARG A 226 0.19 1.52 22.12
CA ARG A 226 0.69 1.11 20.81
C ARG A 226 0.55 -0.40 20.62
N ASP A 227 1.04 -1.20 21.55
CA ASP A 227 1.04 -2.65 21.44
C ASP A 227 -0.38 -3.21 21.37
N ILE A 228 -1.29 -2.70 22.20
CA ILE A 228 -2.71 -3.07 22.17
C ILE A 228 -3.33 -2.75 20.80
N LEU A 229 -3.03 -1.59 20.23
CA LEU A 229 -3.62 -1.20 18.94
C LEU A 229 -2.97 -1.95 17.77
N VAL A 230 -1.67 -2.20 17.82
CA VAL A 230 -0.97 -3.05 16.83
C VAL A 230 -1.60 -4.44 16.80
N ASP A 231 -1.80 -5.07 17.97
CA ASP A 231 -2.47 -6.37 18.07
C ASP A 231 -3.93 -6.32 17.61
N TRP A 232 -4.67 -5.28 18.00
CA TRP A 232 -6.09 -5.14 17.62
C TRP A 232 -6.30 -5.00 16.11
N PHE A 233 -5.42 -4.25 15.46
CA PHE A 233 -5.49 -4.03 14.00
C PHE A 233 -4.71 -5.09 13.22
N ALA A 234 -4.11 -6.07 13.89
CA ALA A 234 -3.26 -7.13 13.31
C ALA A 234 -2.13 -6.59 12.41
N LEU A 235 -1.39 -5.59 12.90
CA LEU A 235 -0.32 -4.89 12.18
C LEU A 235 1.06 -5.53 12.36
#